data_66f1bdab3dee442f936fff2171772a74
#
_entry.id   66f1bdab3dee442f936fff2171772a74
#
_cell.length_a   1.000
_cell.length_b   1.000
_cell.length_c   1.000
_cell.angle_alpha   90.00
_cell.angle_beta   90.00
_cell.angle_gamma   90.00
#
_symmetry.space_group_name_H-M   'P 1'
#
loop_
_entity.id
_entity.type
_entity.pdbx_description
1 polymer ?
#
loop_
_entity_poly.entity_id
_entity_poly.type
_entity_poly.pdbx_seq_one_letter_code
_entity_poly.pdbx_strand_id
1 'polypeptide(L)'
;MAGRTVRVWGIPAELPPDRVADKLTIHFLRSRNGGGDIAEVRVLPGPPPCALITFEAPEVAQRILKLKDHVLAVGGARYPLEVTSHAVELSPDEVLR
;
A
#
# COMPACT_ATOMS: atom_id res chain seq x y z
N MET A 1 -18.51 -0.35 5.52
CA MET A 1 -17.55 0.50 6.22
C MET A 1 -16.31 0.69 5.37
N ALA A 2 -15.84 1.90 5.27
CA ALA A 2 -14.69 2.20 4.44
C ALA A 2 -13.41 1.85 5.18
N GLY A 3 -12.54 1.07 4.52
CA GLY A 3 -11.26 0.71 5.09
C GLY A 3 -10.23 1.79 4.87
N ARG A 4 -9.22 1.82 5.73
CA ARG A 4 -8.13 2.76 5.64
C ARG A 4 -6.83 2.09 5.21
N THR A 5 -6.84 0.79 5.03
CA THR A 5 -5.64 0.02 4.73
C THR A 5 -5.69 -0.51 3.31
N VAL A 6 -4.59 -0.38 2.62
CA VAL A 6 -4.42 -0.95 1.27
C VAL A 6 -3.23 -1.90 1.28
N ARG A 7 -3.26 -2.88 0.39
CA ARG A 7 -2.17 -3.81 0.21
C ARG A 7 -1.46 -3.50 -1.10
N VAL A 8 -0.14 -3.43 -1.04
CA VAL A 8 0.68 -3.03 -2.18
C VAL A 8 1.53 -4.20 -2.61
N TRP A 9 1.43 -4.56 -3.89
CA TRP A 9 2.21 -5.62 -4.52
C TRP A 9 3.16 -5.01 -5.53
N GLY A 10 4.15 -5.80 -5.95
CA GLY A 10 5.12 -5.35 -6.94
C GLY A 10 6.38 -4.78 -6.33
N ILE A 11 6.57 -5.00 -5.05
CA ILE A 11 7.73 -4.51 -4.33
C ILE A 11 8.97 -5.28 -4.74
N PRO A 12 10.10 -4.60 -5.05
CA PRO A 12 11.33 -5.32 -5.41
C PRO A 12 11.87 -6.09 -4.21
N ALA A 13 12.10 -7.40 -4.42
CA ALA A 13 12.51 -8.29 -3.34
C ALA A 13 13.94 -8.02 -2.88
N GLU A 14 14.75 -7.36 -3.72
CA GLU A 14 16.15 -7.12 -3.39
C GLU A 14 16.36 -5.95 -2.44
N LEU A 15 15.31 -5.15 -2.16
CA LEU A 15 15.44 -4.02 -1.25
C LEU A 15 15.15 -4.45 0.18
N PRO A 16 15.92 -3.92 1.16
CA PRO A 16 15.59 -4.18 2.56
C PRO A 16 14.22 -3.64 2.94
N PRO A 17 13.53 -4.26 3.90
CA PRO A 17 12.17 -3.80 4.26
C PRO A 17 12.10 -2.36 4.73
N ASP A 18 13.08 -1.87 5.46
CA ASP A 18 13.04 -0.49 5.93
C ASP A 18 13.23 0.50 4.78
N ARG A 19 14.04 0.14 3.75
CA ARG A 19 14.15 0.98 2.57
C ARG A 19 12.84 1.00 1.79
N VAL A 20 12.20 -0.15 1.69
CA VAL A 20 10.90 -0.25 1.01
C VAL A 20 9.87 0.61 1.75
N ALA A 21 9.84 0.53 3.07
CA ALA A 21 8.89 1.31 3.86
C ALA A 21 9.09 2.80 3.64
N ASP A 22 10.35 3.26 3.62
CA ASP A 22 10.65 4.68 3.39
C ASP A 22 10.16 5.14 2.03
N LYS A 23 10.44 4.36 0.99
CA LYS A 23 10.05 4.73 -0.37
C LYS A 23 8.53 4.73 -0.54
N LEU A 24 7.86 3.74 0.04
CA LEU A 24 6.41 3.70 -0.03
C LEU A 24 5.78 4.85 0.74
N THR A 25 6.35 5.20 1.88
CA THR A 25 5.86 6.32 2.66
C THR A 25 5.93 7.62 1.84
N ILE A 26 7.06 7.86 1.19
CA ILE A 26 7.20 9.05 0.37
C ILE A 26 6.20 9.06 -0.77
N HIS A 27 6.05 7.91 -1.44
CA HIS A 27 5.15 7.83 -2.58
C HIS A 27 3.70 8.13 -2.18
N PHE A 28 3.24 7.51 -1.08
CA PHE A 28 1.83 7.59 -0.71
C PHE A 28 1.52 8.79 0.18
N LEU A 29 2.52 9.57 0.58
CA LEU A 29 2.27 10.87 1.22
C LEU A 29 1.98 11.95 0.20
N ARG A 30 2.41 11.79 -1.03
CA ARG A 30 2.29 12.85 -2.03
C ARG A 30 0.86 12.96 -2.54
N SER A 31 0.30 14.15 -2.44
CA SER A 31 -1.08 14.37 -2.87
C SER A 31 -1.24 14.17 -4.39
N ARG A 32 -0.20 14.43 -5.16
CA ARG A 32 -0.28 14.22 -6.61
C ARG A 32 -0.41 12.75 -6.98
N ASN A 33 -0.08 11.85 -6.04
CA ASN A 33 -0.28 10.42 -6.22
C ASN A 33 -1.61 9.96 -5.62
N GLY A 34 -2.46 10.89 -5.22
CA GLY A 34 -3.69 10.58 -4.54
C GLY A 34 -3.51 10.33 -3.07
N GLY A 35 -2.29 10.54 -2.55
CA GLY A 35 -1.95 10.18 -1.19
C GLY A 35 -2.35 11.22 -0.16
N GLY A 36 -2.01 10.92 1.08
CA GLY A 36 -2.28 11.78 2.22
C GLY A 36 -1.60 11.22 3.44
N ASP A 37 -2.01 11.66 4.61
CA ASP A 37 -1.37 11.28 5.86
C ASP A 37 -1.44 9.78 6.08
N ILE A 38 -0.33 9.20 6.50
CA ILE A 38 -0.17 7.78 6.72
C ILE A 38 -0.08 7.51 8.21
N ALA A 39 -0.89 6.56 8.69
CA ALA A 39 -0.84 6.14 10.08
C ALA A 39 0.19 5.06 10.30
N GLU A 40 0.33 4.12 9.36
CA GLU A 40 1.24 3.00 9.55
C GLU A 40 1.64 2.41 8.20
N VAL A 41 2.89 1.96 8.11
CA VAL A 41 3.38 1.20 6.96
C VAL A 41 4.01 -0.08 7.49
N ARG A 42 3.56 -1.22 6.98
CA ARG A 42 4.10 -2.52 7.36
C ARG A 42 4.52 -3.27 6.10
N VAL A 43 5.78 -3.71 6.09
CA VAL A 43 6.29 -4.50 4.97
C VAL A 43 6.28 -5.96 5.40
N LEU A 44 5.59 -6.78 4.62
CA LEU A 44 5.45 -8.20 4.93
C LEU A 44 6.41 -9.00 4.06
N PRO A 45 7.18 -9.91 4.68
CA PRO A 45 8.09 -10.75 3.90
C PRO A 45 7.30 -11.78 3.12
N GLY A 46 7.93 -12.31 2.13
CA GLY A 46 7.32 -13.40 1.39
C GLY A 46 7.79 -13.39 -0.03
N PRO A 47 7.54 -14.47 -0.76
CA PRO A 47 7.56 -14.50 -2.20
C PRO A 47 6.12 -14.54 -2.70
N PRO A 48 5.60 -13.41 -3.21
CA PRO A 48 6.24 -12.10 -3.32
C PRO A 48 6.03 -11.25 -2.08
N PRO A 49 6.95 -10.33 -1.78
CA PRO A 49 6.75 -9.41 -0.67
C PRO A 49 5.64 -8.42 -0.98
N CYS A 50 4.99 -7.96 0.06
CA CYS A 50 3.95 -6.96 -0.07
C CYS A 50 4.00 -6.01 1.11
N ALA A 51 3.19 -4.96 1.06
CA ALA A 51 3.14 -4.01 2.15
C ALA A 51 1.70 -3.65 2.45
N LEU A 52 1.45 -3.33 3.71
CA LEU A 52 0.16 -2.81 4.15
C LEU A 52 0.35 -1.37 4.55
N ILE A 53 -0.45 -0.48 3.98
CA ILE A 53 -0.38 0.94 4.28
C ILE A 53 -1.72 1.37 4.84
N THR A 54 -1.71 1.91 6.05
CA THR A 54 -2.90 2.41 6.71
C THR A 54 -2.85 3.93 6.68
N PHE A 55 -3.88 4.54 6.11
CA PHE A 55 -3.97 6.00 6.03
C PHE A 55 -4.76 6.53 7.20
N GLU A 56 -4.56 7.82 7.50
CA GLU A 56 -5.31 8.47 8.57
C GLU A 56 -6.78 8.62 8.22
N ALA A 57 -7.10 8.76 6.94
CA ALA A 57 -8.48 8.96 6.48
C ALA A 57 -8.85 7.92 5.44
N PRO A 58 -10.07 7.36 5.50
CA PRO A 58 -10.47 6.37 4.49
C PRO A 58 -10.59 6.93 3.09
N GLU A 59 -10.85 8.23 2.93
CA GLU A 59 -10.91 8.83 1.60
C GLU A 59 -9.59 8.73 0.87
N VAL A 60 -8.47 8.79 1.60
CA VAL A 60 -7.16 8.67 0.98
C VAL A 60 -6.97 7.28 0.42
N ALA A 61 -7.35 6.26 1.19
CA ALA A 61 -7.26 4.89 0.70
C ALA A 61 -8.10 4.70 -0.55
N GLN A 62 -9.29 5.28 -0.59
CA GLN A 62 -10.16 5.16 -1.75
C GLN A 62 -9.57 5.84 -2.97
N ARG A 63 -8.95 7.02 -2.80
CA ARG A 63 -8.30 7.70 -3.91
C ARG A 63 -7.15 6.87 -4.46
N ILE A 64 -6.35 6.30 -3.57
CA ILE A 64 -5.23 5.46 -3.98
C ILE A 64 -5.73 4.26 -4.79
N LEU A 65 -6.82 3.64 -4.36
CA LEU A 65 -7.37 2.48 -5.05
C LEU A 65 -7.92 2.81 -6.43
N LYS A 66 -8.41 4.03 -6.62
CA LYS A 66 -8.92 4.46 -7.91
C LYS A 66 -7.81 4.72 -8.92
N LEU A 67 -6.64 5.13 -8.46
CA LEU A 67 -5.51 5.36 -9.33
C LEU A 67 -4.82 4.04 -9.62
N LYS A 68 -4.59 3.75 -10.89
CA LYS A 68 -3.98 2.49 -11.29
C LYS A 68 -2.51 2.60 -11.62
N ASP A 69 -2.00 3.83 -11.75
CA ASP A 69 -0.64 4.04 -12.23
C ASP A 69 0.29 4.40 -11.09
N HIS A 70 0.46 3.47 -10.16
CA HIS A 70 1.42 3.67 -9.08
C HIS A 70 2.74 3.04 -9.48
N VAL A 71 3.80 3.84 -9.48
CA VAL A 71 5.13 3.38 -9.83
C VAL A 71 6.09 3.83 -8.75
N LEU A 72 6.87 2.89 -8.24
CA LEU A 72 7.90 3.17 -7.25
C LEU A 72 9.22 3.35 -7.96
N ALA A 73 9.84 4.51 -7.81
CA ALA A 73 11.12 4.80 -8.43
C ALA A 73 12.22 4.65 -7.40
N VAL A 74 13.17 3.75 -7.65
CA VAL A 74 14.29 3.49 -6.74
C VAL A 74 15.54 3.32 -7.56
N GLY A 75 16.53 4.20 -7.32
CA GLY A 75 17.84 4.07 -7.94
C GLY A 75 17.82 4.03 -9.46
N GLY A 76 16.93 4.79 -10.07
CA GLY A 76 16.82 4.82 -11.52
C GLY A 76 15.96 3.74 -12.12
N ALA A 77 15.54 2.76 -11.33
CA ALA A 77 14.61 1.72 -11.77
C ALA A 77 13.20 2.09 -11.38
N ARG A 78 12.25 1.58 -12.14
CA ARG A 78 10.83 1.82 -11.89
C ARG A 78 10.12 0.50 -11.68
N TYR A 79 9.35 0.43 -10.61
CA TYR A 79 8.63 -0.78 -10.24
C TYR A 79 7.14 -0.46 -10.21
N PRO A 80 6.36 -0.98 -11.16
CA PRO A 80 4.91 -0.75 -11.12
C PRO A 80 4.32 -1.46 -9.92
N LEU A 81 3.47 -0.74 -9.20
CA LEU A 81 2.84 -1.26 -8.00
C LEU A 81 1.39 -1.59 -8.28
N GLU A 82 0.93 -2.68 -7.73
CA GLU A 82 -0.48 -3.03 -7.74
C GLU A 82 -1.04 -2.82 -6.35
N VAL A 83 -2.08 -2.00 -6.24
CA VAL A 83 -2.66 -1.65 -4.95
C VAL A 83 -4.07 -2.22 -4.89
N THR A 84 -4.33 -3.00 -3.84
CA THR A 84 -5.65 -3.59 -3.64
C THR A 84 -6.15 -3.22 -2.26
N SER A 85 -7.46 -3.31 -2.10
CA SER A 85 -8.08 -3.06 -0.82
C SER A 85 -7.75 -4.18 0.16
N HIS A 86 -7.45 -3.82 1.40
CA HIS A 86 -7.22 -4.80 2.46
C HIS A 86 -8.39 -4.73 3.43
N ALA A 87 -9.32 -5.67 3.29
CA ALA A 87 -10.51 -5.71 4.11
C ALA A 87 -10.25 -6.58 5.31
N VAL A 88 -10.01 -5.98 6.42
CA VAL A 88 -9.68 -6.72 7.62
C VAL A 88 -10.90 -7.37 8.22
N GLU A 89 -11.99 -6.70 8.12
CA GLU A 89 -13.19 -7.16 8.77
C GLU A 89 -13.88 -8.24 8.01
N LEU A 90 -13.38 -8.76 7.11
CA LEU A 90 -14.05 -9.72 6.41
C LEU A 90 -14.19 -10.93 7.02
N SER A 91 -14.31 -10.97 7.57
CA SER A 91 -14.39 -12.06 7.99
C SER A 91 -15.40 -12.70 8.06
N PRO A 92 -15.77 -12.68 8.12
CA PRO A 92 -16.45 -13.31 8.35
C PRO A 92 -17.13 -13.96 7.91
N ASP A 93 -16.96 -13.70 7.48
CA ASP A 93 -17.43 -14.20 7.21
C ASP A 93 -17.53 -14.94 7.05
N GLU A 94 -17.26 -14.82 6.91
CA GLU A 94 -17.05 -15.41 6.86
C GLU A 94 -17.43 -15.90 7.47
N VAL A 95 -17.65 -15.74 7.76
CA VAL A 95 -17.95 -16.11 8.43
C VAL A 95 -18.71 -16.60 8.69
N LEU A 96 -18.98 -16.64 8.60
CA LEU A 96 -19.60 -17.06 8.87
C LEU A 96 -20.20 -17.70 8.82
N ARG A 97 -20.13 -17.80 8.71
CA ARG A 97 -20.50 -18.37 8.62
C ARG A 97 -20.77 -18.90 8.77
#